data_e5c50a2111874e79ebddd3f642fa39ff
#
_entry.id   e5c50a2111874e79ebddd3f642fa39ff
#
_cell.length_a   1.000
_cell.length_b   1.000
_cell.length_c   1.000
_cell.angle_alpha   90.00
_cell.angle_beta   90.00
_cell.angle_gamma   90.00
#
_symmetry.space_group_name_H-M   'P 1'
#
loop_
_entity.id
_entity.type
_entity.pdbx_description
1 polymer ?
#
loop_
_entity_poly.entity_id
_entity_poly.type
_entity_poly.pdbx_seq_one_letter_code
_entity_poly.pdbx_strand_id
1 'polypeptide(L)'
;NTISLREDPEAVNRKIRTMPTDPARVRRTDPGEPGRCPVWQLHEIYSGEDVKAWVQQGCTTAGIGCIECKQPVIDAVLKELAPIQERAQAYTQDPDTVKNIIADGCEKARDLARETMRDVRESMGLYYG
;
A
#
# COMPACT_ATOMS: atom_id res chain seq x y z
N ASN A 1 5.59 0.26 -10.50
CA ASN A 1 6.20 0.96 -9.36
C ASN A 1 5.29 1.07 -8.13
N THR A 2 4.15 0.40 -8.12
CA THR A 2 3.21 0.38 -6.98
C THR A 2 2.88 -1.05 -6.57
N ILE A 3 2.57 -1.24 -5.29
CA ILE A 3 1.99 -2.47 -4.77
C ILE A 3 0.52 -2.17 -4.47
N SER A 4 -0.38 -2.91 -5.12
CA SER A 4 -1.81 -2.80 -4.85
C SER A 4 -2.17 -3.51 -3.54
N LEU A 5 -3.14 -2.98 -2.78
CA LEU A 5 -3.64 -3.64 -1.57
C LEU A 5 -4.24 -5.05 -1.85
N ARG A 6 -4.61 -5.32 -3.10
CA ARG A 6 -5.18 -6.60 -3.56
C ARG A 6 -4.21 -7.38 -4.43
N GLU A 7 -2.94 -7.04 -4.42
CA GLU A 7 -1.95 -7.70 -5.26
C GLU A 7 -1.60 -9.09 -4.71
N ASP A 8 -1.42 -10.02 -5.63
CA ASP A 8 -1.00 -11.39 -5.30
C ASP A 8 0.33 -11.39 -4.53
N PRO A 9 0.46 -12.20 -3.45
CA PRO A 9 1.67 -12.26 -2.64
C PRO A 9 2.96 -12.57 -3.43
N GLU A 10 2.88 -13.40 -4.45
CA GLU A 10 4.03 -13.70 -5.30
C GLU A 10 4.45 -12.49 -6.15
N ALA A 11 3.47 -11.71 -6.61
CA ALA A 11 3.74 -10.48 -7.35
C ALA A 11 4.38 -9.42 -6.44
N VAL A 12 3.91 -9.28 -5.18
CA VAL A 12 4.52 -8.41 -4.17
C VAL A 12 5.96 -8.80 -3.92
N ASN A 13 6.22 -10.08 -3.67
CA ASN A 13 7.57 -10.62 -3.46
C ASN A 13 8.47 -10.28 -4.67
N ARG A 14 8.03 -10.59 -5.88
CA ARG A 14 8.79 -10.31 -7.10
C ARG A 14 9.10 -8.83 -7.26
N LYS A 15 8.13 -7.95 -7.04
CA LYS A 15 8.32 -6.49 -7.15
C LYS A 15 9.38 -5.98 -6.18
N ILE A 16 9.32 -6.37 -4.91
CA ILE A 16 10.31 -5.93 -3.91
C ILE A 16 11.68 -6.53 -4.23
N ARG A 17 11.76 -7.80 -4.60
CA ARG A 17 13.03 -8.45 -4.95
C ARG A 17 13.72 -7.77 -6.14
N THR A 18 12.97 -7.31 -7.12
CA THR A 18 13.50 -6.64 -8.32
C THR A 18 13.67 -5.13 -8.15
N MET A 19 13.24 -4.54 -7.03
CA MET A 19 13.49 -3.13 -6.76
C MET A 19 14.98 -2.76 -6.92
N PRO A 20 15.29 -1.60 -7.52
CA PRO A 20 16.66 -1.09 -7.55
C PRO A 20 17.19 -0.91 -6.12
N THR A 21 18.48 -1.08 -5.97
CA THR A 21 19.23 -0.87 -4.71
C THR A 21 20.26 0.24 -4.90
N ASP A 22 21.19 0.42 -3.97
CA ASP A 22 22.27 1.39 -4.11
C ASP A 22 23.02 1.18 -5.44
N PRO A 23 23.00 2.14 -6.37
CA PRO A 23 23.64 2.01 -7.69
C PRO A 23 25.17 1.82 -7.61
N ALA A 24 25.79 2.28 -6.53
CA ALA A 24 27.24 2.13 -6.33
C ALA A 24 27.62 0.69 -5.93
N ARG A 25 26.67 -0.10 -5.43
CA ARG A 25 26.89 -1.50 -5.05
C ARG A 25 26.64 -2.43 -6.23
N VAL A 26 27.68 -2.69 -7.03
CA VAL A 26 27.59 -3.52 -8.24
C VAL A 26 27.72 -5.00 -7.90
N ARG A 27 28.64 -5.35 -6.96
CA ARG A 27 28.89 -6.73 -6.55
C ARG A 27 28.42 -6.97 -5.12
N ARG A 28 28.16 -8.23 -4.77
CA ARG A 28 27.80 -8.61 -3.40
C ARG A 28 28.89 -8.21 -2.38
N THR A 29 30.15 -8.23 -2.81
CA THR A 29 31.34 -7.89 -2.01
C THR A 29 31.55 -6.40 -1.85
N ASP A 30 30.81 -5.57 -2.58
CA ASP A 30 30.96 -4.11 -2.48
C ASP A 30 30.17 -3.61 -1.26
N PRO A 31 30.74 -2.72 -0.44
CA PRO A 31 29.98 -2.05 0.60
C PRO A 31 28.87 -1.17 -0.02
N GLY A 32 27.71 -1.15 0.60
CA GLY A 32 26.62 -0.30 0.20
C GLY A 32 26.42 0.87 1.17
N GLU A 33 25.63 1.82 0.75
CA GLU A 33 25.22 2.95 1.58
C GLU A 33 23.68 2.96 1.72
N PRO A 34 23.14 2.62 2.91
CA PRO A 34 21.70 2.57 3.13
C PRO A 34 20.99 3.86 2.72
N GLY A 35 21.53 5.04 3.03
CA GLY A 35 20.92 6.33 2.72
C GLY A 35 20.71 6.60 1.22
N ARG A 36 21.42 5.90 0.33
CA ARG A 36 21.22 5.98 -1.13
C ARG A 36 20.34 4.86 -1.68
N CYS A 37 19.98 3.88 -0.85
CA CYS A 37 19.23 2.71 -1.27
C CYS A 37 17.73 2.93 -1.09
N PRO A 38 16.91 2.86 -2.17
CA PRO A 38 15.45 2.98 -2.05
C PRO A 38 14.81 1.95 -1.10
N VAL A 39 15.42 0.77 -0.96
CA VAL A 39 14.95 -0.27 -0.04
C VAL A 39 15.12 0.14 1.42
N TRP A 40 16.08 1.01 1.75
CA TRP A 40 16.25 1.53 3.10
C TRP A 40 15.04 2.31 3.57
N GLN A 41 14.42 3.09 2.70
CA GLN A 41 13.18 3.82 3.02
C GLN A 41 12.03 2.88 3.42
N LEU A 42 11.99 1.69 2.83
CA LEU A 42 11.02 0.68 3.25
C LEU A 42 11.39 0.08 4.61
N HIS A 43 12.67 -0.11 4.93
CA HIS A 43 13.09 -0.54 6.26
C HIS A 43 12.75 0.49 7.33
N GLU A 44 12.83 1.78 7.05
CA GLU A 44 12.45 2.84 7.98
C GLU A 44 10.98 2.75 8.41
N ILE A 45 10.12 2.27 7.51
CA ILE A 45 8.68 2.13 7.74
C ILE A 45 8.33 0.76 8.33
N TYR A 46 8.87 -0.31 7.75
CA TYR A 46 8.41 -1.68 7.98
C TYR A 46 9.27 -2.50 8.94
N SER A 47 10.49 -2.05 9.28
CA SER A 47 11.41 -2.83 10.08
C SER A 47 11.59 -2.28 11.48
N GLY A 48 11.68 -3.18 12.47
CA GLY A 48 12.08 -2.83 13.82
C GLY A 48 13.56 -2.43 13.92
N GLU A 49 13.95 -1.84 15.04
CA GLU A 49 15.32 -1.31 15.25
C GLU A 49 16.40 -2.38 15.10
N ASP A 50 16.13 -3.60 15.55
CA ASP A 50 17.08 -4.72 15.44
C ASP A 50 17.38 -5.06 13.98
N VAL A 51 16.34 -5.09 13.13
CA VAL A 51 16.48 -5.36 11.70
C VAL A 51 17.18 -4.20 11.01
N LYS A 52 16.86 -2.96 11.37
CA LYS A 52 17.53 -1.77 10.83
C LYS A 52 19.02 -1.78 11.17
N ALA A 53 19.40 -2.08 12.40
CA ALA A 53 20.79 -2.21 12.82
C ALA A 53 21.53 -3.32 12.05
N TRP A 54 20.90 -4.48 11.91
CA TRP A 54 21.44 -5.60 11.13
C TRP A 54 21.65 -5.22 9.66
N VAL A 55 20.67 -4.56 9.04
CA VAL A 55 20.77 -4.10 7.65
C VAL A 55 21.87 -3.06 7.49
N GLN A 56 21.92 -2.07 8.38
CA GLN A 56 22.93 -1.02 8.34
C GLN A 56 24.34 -1.59 8.41
N GLN A 57 24.59 -2.43 9.41
CA GLN A 57 25.89 -3.10 9.59
C GLN A 57 26.20 -4.01 8.39
N GLY A 58 25.27 -4.89 8.02
CA GLY A 58 25.48 -5.85 6.95
C GLY A 58 25.65 -5.22 5.57
N CYS A 59 24.97 -4.12 5.29
CA CYS A 59 25.08 -3.39 4.02
C CYS A 59 26.46 -2.68 3.91
N THR A 60 26.85 -1.93 4.94
CA THR A 60 28.10 -1.15 4.94
C THR A 60 29.35 -1.99 4.98
N THR A 61 29.28 -3.21 5.54
CA THR A 61 30.40 -4.17 5.58
C THR A 61 30.37 -5.20 4.47
N ALA A 62 29.42 -5.13 3.53
CA ALA A 62 29.14 -6.18 2.55
C ALA A 62 28.84 -7.57 3.17
N GLY A 63 28.43 -7.61 4.42
CA GLY A 63 28.11 -8.83 5.16
C GLY A 63 26.82 -9.52 4.70
N ILE A 64 25.86 -8.76 4.17
CA ILE A 64 24.60 -9.29 3.64
C ILE A 64 24.43 -8.98 2.17
N GLY A 65 23.66 -9.81 1.44
CA GLY A 65 23.26 -9.55 0.07
C GLY A 65 22.00 -8.68 -0.02
N CYS A 66 21.82 -7.96 -1.14
CA CYS A 66 20.61 -7.13 -1.33
C CYS A 66 19.31 -7.95 -1.32
N ILE A 67 19.33 -9.20 -1.75
CA ILE A 67 18.18 -10.11 -1.70
C ILE A 67 17.85 -10.49 -0.24
N GLU A 68 18.89 -10.79 0.55
CA GLU A 68 18.73 -11.09 1.99
C GLU A 68 18.18 -9.87 2.75
N CYS A 69 18.71 -8.68 2.44
CA CYS A 69 18.25 -7.42 2.99
C CYS A 69 16.76 -7.18 2.73
N LYS A 70 16.25 -7.52 1.55
CA LYS A 70 14.86 -7.28 1.16
C LYS A 70 13.85 -8.22 1.84
N GLN A 71 14.29 -9.39 2.31
CA GLN A 71 13.37 -10.39 2.86
C GLN A 71 12.54 -9.90 4.04
N PRO A 72 13.10 -9.24 5.08
CA PRO A 72 12.28 -8.69 6.18
C PRO A 72 11.22 -7.69 5.72
N VAL A 73 11.51 -6.88 4.71
CA VAL A 73 10.53 -5.94 4.13
C VAL A 73 9.40 -6.68 3.44
N ILE A 74 9.72 -7.71 2.66
CA ILE A 74 8.72 -8.55 1.98
C ILE A 74 7.78 -9.17 3.02
N ASP A 75 8.32 -9.76 4.06
CA ASP A 75 7.55 -10.44 5.11
C ASP A 75 6.63 -9.45 5.85
N ALA A 76 7.13 -8.25 6.15
CA ALA A 76 6.37 -7.21 6.83
C ALA A 76 5.22 -6.67 5.94
N VAL A 77 5.49 -6.40 4.67
CA VAL A 77 4.47 -5.94 3.71
C VAL A 77 3.39 -7.00 3.51
N LEU A 78 3.76 -8.26 3.34
CA LEU A 78 2.79 -9.36 3.20
C LEU A 78 1.96 -9.53 4.46
N LYS A 79 2.56 -9.40 5.64
CA LYS A 79 1.84 -9.45 6.92
C LYS A 79 0.81 -8.33 7.05
N GLU A 80 1.13 -7.13 6.58
CA GLU A 80 0.19 -6.00 6.59
C GLU A 80 -0.93 -6.16 5.56
N LEU A 81 -0.62 -6.69 4.38
CA LEU A 81 -1.61 -6.90 3.33
C LEU A 81 -2.60 -8.04 3.63
N ALA A 82 -2.17 -9.08 4.33
CA ALA A 82 -2.99 -10.26 4.58
C ALA A 82 -4.38 -9.95 5.18
N PRO A 83 -4.53 -9.18 6.29
CA PRO A 83 -5.83 -8.87 6.85
C PRO A 83 -6.68 -7.96 5.96
N ILE A 84 -6.06 -7.14 5.11
CA ILE A 84 -6.77 -6.30 4.14
C ILE A 84 -7.37 -7.17 3.04
N GLN A 85 -6.59 -8.11 2.54
CA GLN A 85 -7.02 -9.05 1.50
C GLN A 85 -8.11 -9.99 1.99
N GLU A 86 -8.01 -10.48 3.22
CA GLU A 86 -9.04 -11.30 3.86
C GLU A 86 -10.37 -10.56 3.94
N ARG A 87 -10.37 -9.30 4.41
CA ARG A 87 -11.60 -8.47 4.43
C ARG A 87 -12.14 -8.18 3.03
N ALA A 88 -11.27 -7.98 2.04
CA ALA A 88 -11.68 -7.73 0.66
C ALA A 88 -12.32 -8.96 0.00
N GLN A 89 -12.00 -10.16 0.46
CA GLN A 89 -12.51 -11.41 -0.10
C GLN A 89 -14.04 -11.50 -0.04
N ALA A 90 -14.65 -11.08 1.08
CA ALA A 90 -16.09 -11.07 1.25
C ALA A 90 -16.81 -10.26 0.17
N TYR A 91 -16.27 -9.09 -0.17
CA TYR A 91 -16.83 -8.21 -1.20
C TYR A 91 -16.53 -8.71 -2.63
N THR A 92 -15.43 -9.41 -2.82
CA THR A 92 -15.06 -9.96 -4.13
C THR A 92 -15.90 -11.20 -4.46
N GLN A 93 -16.26 -11.99 -3.46
CA GLN A 93 -17.05 -13.20 -3.60
C GLN A 93 -18.56 -12.93 -3.71
N ASP A 94 -19.02 -11.78 -3.18
CA ASP A 94 -20.41 -11.34 -3.27
C ASP A 94 -20.52 -9.94 -3.88
N PRO A 95 -20.50 -9.85 -5.23
CA PRO A 95 -20.67 -8.59 -5.93
C PRO A 95 -22.03 -7.91 -5.71
N ASP A 96 -23.05 -8.67 -5.33
CA ASP A 96 -24.38 -8.12 -5.11
C ASP A 96 -24.46 -7.35 -3.79
N THR A 97 -23.74 -7.78 -2.76
CA THR A 97 -23.53 -6.98 -1.55
C THR A 97 -22.91 -5.62 -1.87
N VAL A 98 -21.91 -5.57 -2.76
CA VAL A 98 -21.29 -4.29 -3.16
C VAL A 98 -22.29 -3.40 -3.91
N LYS A 99 -23.09 -3.96 -4.82
CA LYS A 99 -24.14 -3.22 -5.54
C LYS A 99 -25.18 -2.64 -4.58
N ASN A 100 -25.61 -3.42 -3.59
CA ASN A 100 -26.59 -2.98 -2.60
C ASN A 100 -26.03 -1.84 -1.74
N ILE A 101 -24.78 -1.93 -1.27
CA ILE A 101 -24.12 -0.84 -0.54
C ILE A 101 -24.06 0.45 -1.38
N ILE A 102 -23.75 0.32 -2.68
CA ILE A 102 -23.73 1.47 -3.59
C ILE A 102 -25.14 2.04 -3.78
N ALA A 103 -26.15 1.18 -3.98
CA ALA A 103 -27.54 1.63 -4.14
C ALA A 103 -28.04 2.40 -2.94
N ASP A 104 -27.85 1.86 -1.73
CA ASP A 104 -28.23 2.52 -0.47
C ASP A 104 -27.47 3.84 -0.26
N GLY A 105 -26.19 3.86 -0.59
CA GLY A 105 -25.38 5.08 -0.52
C GLY A 105 -25.87 6.16 -1.50
N CYS A 106 -26.22 5.75 -2.72
CA CYS A 106 -26.77 6.64 -3.73
C CYS A 106 -28.14 7.21 -3.32
N GLU A 107 -28.99 6.40 -2.67
CA GLU A 107 -30.29 6.87 -2.18
C GLU A 107 -30.10 7.91 -1.09
N LYS A 108 -29.29 7.63 -0.06
CA LYS A 108 -28.98 8.58 1.01
C LYS A 108 -28.38 9.90 0.49
N ALA A 109 -27.43 9.80 -0.44
CA ALA A 109 -26.81 10.97 -1.06
C ALA A 109 -27.82 11.80 -1.86
N ARG A 110 -28.74 11.14 -2.56
CA ARG A 110 -29.79 11.78 -3.35
C ARG A 110 -30.80 12.52 -2.46
N ASP A 111 -31.16 11.93 -1.33
CA ASP A 111 -32.09 12.56 -0.38
C ASP A 111 -31.47 13.81 0.24
N LEU A 112 -30.21 13.75 0.67
CA LEU A 112 -29.50 14.91 1.16
C LEU A 112 -29.35 16.01 0.10
N ALA A 113 -29.03 15.62 -1.14
CA ALA A 113 -28.93 16.56 -2.25
C ALA A 113 -30.29 17.21 -2.57
N ARG A 114 -31.39 16.46 -2.52
CA ARG A 114 -32.77 17.00 -2.74
C ARG A 114 -33.13 18.02 -1.68
N GLU A 115 -32.82 17.77 -0.43
CA GLU A 115 -33.05 18.70 0.66
C GLU A 115 -32.29 20.02 0.43
N THR A 116 -30.99 19.93 0.19
CA THR A 116 -30.13 21.08 -0.12
C THR A 116 -30.63 21.84 -1.34
N MET A 117 -31.00 21.16 -2.41
CA MET A 117 -31.50 21.80 -3.63
C MET A 117 -32.86 22.42 -3.46
N ARG A 118 -33.71 21.91 -2.56
CA ARG A 118 -34.98 22.58 -2.20
C ARG A 118 -34.68 23.93 -1.59
N ASP A 119 -33.82 24.00 -0.60
CA ASP A 119 -33.47 25.22 0.12
C ASP A 119 -32.80 26.26 -0.82
N VAL A 120 -31.92 25.80 -1.71
CA VAL A 120 -31.34 26.67 -2.75
C VAL A 120 -32.38 27.23 -3.69
N ARG A 121 -33.31 26.43 -4.21
CA ARG A 121 -34.36 26.86 -5.11
C ARG A 121 -35.30 27.84 -4.44
N GLU A 122 -35.67 27.59 -3.19
CA GLU A 122 -36.52 28.48 -2.39
C GLU A 122 -35.82 29.83 -2.18
N SER A 123 -34.54 29.84 -1.81
CA SER A 123 -33.74 31.06 -1.64
C SER A 123 -33.60 31.88 -2.94
N MET A 124 -33.57 31.18 -4.08
CA MET A 124 -33.51 31.81 -5.42
C MET A 124 -34.87 32.20 -5.99
N GLY A 125 -35.98 31.91 -5.31
CA GLY A 125 -37.33 32.14 -5.82
C GLY A 125 -37.70 31.25 -7.01
N LEU A 126 -37.03 30.09 -7.17
CA LEU A 126 -37.27 29.14 -8.25
C LEU A 126 -38.23 28.05 -7.79
N TYR A 127 -39.50 28.21 -8.11
CA TYR A 127 -40.54 27.20 -7.88
C TYR A 127 -40.72 26.37 -9.15
N TYR A 128 -40.17 25.17 -9.13
CA TYR A 128 -40.54 24.13 -10.12
C TYR A 128 -41.63 23.27 -9.45
N GLY A 129 -42.87 23.48 -9.86
CA GLY A 129 -44.01 22.70 -9.44
C GLY A 129 -43.92 21.22 -9.85
#